data_8edd640fb434efed8515e575a7c3a650
#
_entry.id   8edd640fb434efed8515e575a7c3a650
#
_cell.length_a   1.000
_cell.length_b   1.000
_cell.length_c   1.000
_cell.angle_alpha   90.00
_cell.angle_beta   90.00
_cell.angle_gamma   90.00
#
_symmetry.space_group_name_H-M   'P 1'
#
loop_
_entity.id
_entity.type
_entity.pdbx_description
1 polymer ?
#
loop_
_entity_poly.entity_id
_entity_poly.type
_entity_poly.pdbx_seq_one_letter_code
_entity_poly.pdbx_strand_id
1 'polypeptide(L)'
;MQVLAKCLGMTLLFTSPYHPQTNGLTERMNKTIKQILNSFIDPLQQNWDQVLPFAVYAYNTSVQASTRVSPFRALYGRDPKLPPDLQTLQVKSKYRDATDWWLFLQKHLPLLQYSLHQNLQIAQKRQKHNYDQGRQAVTYKDRDLVLLYYPIRRTGLNESLLHRWIGPYRILNRIRTNTYRLEHTSNGSITTTHSAESQCLVA
;
A
#
# COMPACT_ATOMS: atom_id res chain seq x y z
N MET A 1 -6.11 -7.67 -19.23
CA MET A 1 -6.45 -7.39 -17.81
C MET A 1 -7.90 -6.92 -17.62
N GLN A 2 -8.42 -5.95 -18.38
CA GLN A 2 -9.81 -5.48 -18.22
C GLN A 2 -10.87 -6.59 -18.44
N VAL A 3 -10.69 -7.42 -19.46
CA VAL A 3 -11.59 -8.55 -19.75
C VAL A 3 -11.57 -9.57 -18.60
N LEU A 4 -10.38 -9.92 -18.09
CA LEU A 4 -10.23 -10.85 -16.96
C LEU A 4 -10.90 -10.30 -15.69
N ALA A 5 -10.69 -9.03 -15.39
CA ALA A 5 -11.32 -8.39 -14.25
C ALA A 5 -12.85 -8.42 -14.34
N LYS A 6 -13.39 -8.15 -15.53
CA LYS A 6 -14.85 -8.22 -15.79
C LYS A 6 -15.40 -9.64 -15.60
N CYS A 7 -14.71 -10.66 -16.12
CA CYS A 7 -15.10 -12.07 -15.95
C CYS A 7 -15.08 -12.52 -14.48
N LEU A 8 -14.15 -11.98 -13.68
CA LEU A 8 -14.00 -12.28 -12.25
C LEU A 8 -14.82 -11.36 -11.34
N GLY A 9 -15.61 -10.44 -11.88
CA GLY A 9 -16.39 -9.47 -11.10
C GLY A 9 -15.54 -8.50 -10.28
N MET A 10 -14.27 -8.26 -10.69
CA MET A 10 -13.34 -7.38 -9.99
C MET A 10 -13.36 -5.96 -10.55
N THR A 11 -13.25 -4.97 -9.68
CA THR A 11 -13.08 -3.57 -10.08
C THR A 11 -11.60 -3.23 -10.15
N LEU A 12 -11.12 -2.79 -11.31
CA LEU A 12 -9.76 -2.30 -11.48
C LEU A 12 -9.65 -0.86 -10.99
N LEU A 13 -8.76 -0.64 -10.02
CA LEU A 13 -8.40 0.67 -9.53
C LEU A 13 -6.97 1.00 -9.97
N PHE A 14 -6.79 2.16 -10.57
CA PHE A 14 -5.49 2.63 -11.00
C PHE A 14 -4.99 3.74 -10.08
N THR A 15 -3.71 3.71 -9.77
CA THR A 15 -3.03 4.78 -9.05
C THR A 15 -2.75 5.94 -9.98
N SER A 16 -2.78 7.17 -9.45
CA SER A 16 -2.38 8.35 -10.22
C SER A 16 -0.85 8.39 -10.37
N PRO A 17 -0.34 8.89 -11.50
CA PRO A 17 1.09 9.16 -11.64
C PRO A 17 1.61 10.06 -10.52
N TYR A 18 2.83 9.80 -10.05
CA TYR A 18 3.52 10.58 -9.01
C TYR A 18 2.80 10.65 -7.65
N HIS A 19 1.84 9.72 -7.38
CA HIS A 19 1.15 9.63 -6.09
C HIS A 19 1.35 8.25 -5.45
N PRO A 20 2.55 7.95 -4.92
CA PRO A 20 2.89 6.63 -4.36
C PRO A 20 2.02 6.25 -3.16
N GLN A 21 1.50 7.23 -2.43
CA GLN A 21 0.65 6.99 -1.24
C GLN A 21 -0.57 6.13 -1.53
N THR A 22 -1.07 6.12 -2.76
CA THR A 22 -2.19 5.26 -3.19
C THR A 22 -1.84 3.77 -3.05
N ASN A 23 -0.55 3.41 -3.17
CA ASN A 23 -0.04 2.06 -3.04
C ASN A 23 0.82 1.86 -1.77
N GLY A 24 0.65 2.73 -0.78
CA GLY A 24 1.49 2.78 0.43
C GLY A 24 1.53 1.48 1.24
N LEU A 25 0.51 0.63 1.17
CA LEU A 25 0.52 -0.69 1.82
C LEU A 25 1.54 -1.61 1.16
N THR A 26 1.55 -1.70 -0.17
CA THR A 26 2.50 -2.53 -0.93
C THR A 26 3.93 -2.02 -0.75
N GLU A 27 4.13 -0.69 -0.78
CA GLU A 27 5.45 -0.09 -0.55
C GLU A 27 5.98 -0.40 0.85
N ARG A 28 5.13 -0.33 1.87
CA ARG A 28 5.49 -0.69 3.25
C ARG A 28 5.84 -2.17 3.36
N MET A 29 5.05 -3.06 2.76
CA MET A 29 5.33 -4.49 2.73
C MET A 29 6.68 -4.77 2.06
N ASN A 30 6.94 -4.19 0.90
CA ASN A 30 8.20 -4.33 0.19
C ASN A 30 9.39 -3.82 1.01
N LYS A 31 9.21 -2.68 1.72
CA LYS A 31 10.24 -2.16 2.63
C LYS A 31 10.55 -3.16 3.75
N THR A 32 9.51 -3.75 4.37
CA THR A 32 9.70 -4.73 5.45
C THR A 32 10.38 -6.00 4.93
N ILE A 33 9.96 -6.54 3.76
CA ILE A 33 10.61 -7.70 3.16
C ILE A 33 12.08 -7.40 2.83
N LYS A 34 12.39 -6.22 2.26
CA LYS A 34 13.77 -5.79 2.02
C LYS A 34 14.60 -5.71 3.31
N GLN A 35 14.02 -5.25 4.40
CA GLN A 35 14.71 -5.20 5.70
C GLN A 35 15.03 -6.60 6.22
N ILE A 36 14.09 -7.55 6.09
CA ILE A 36 14.33 -8.95 6.45
C ILE A 36 15.44 -9.54 5.55
N LEU A 37 15.37 -9.33 4.24
CA LEU A 37 16.37 -9.80 3.30
C LEU A 37 17.77 -9.28 3.65
N ASN A 38 17.91 -7.99 3.93
CA ASN A 38 19.20 -7.38 4.27
C ASN A 38 19.88 -8.01 5.48
N SER A 39 19.13 -8.68 6.37
CA SER A 39 19.69 -9.36 7.54
C SER A 39 20.33 -10.73 7.20
N PHE A 40 20.06 -11.27 6.01
CA PHE A 40 20.46 -12.63 5.63
C PHE A 40 21.19 -12.71 4.29
N ILE A 41 21.24 -11.62 3.53
CA ILE A 41 21.90 -11.57 2.22
C ILE A 41 23.41 -11.40 2.41
N ASP A 42 24.18 -12.06 1.55
CA ASP A 42 25.64 -11.89 1.46
C ASP A 42 26.02 -10.45 1.07
N PRO A 43 27.22 -9.99 1.44
CA PRO A 43 27.72 -8.67 1.07
C PRO A 43 27.72 -8.42 -0.46
N LEU A 44 27.86 -9.48 -1.27
CA LEU A 44 27.81 -9.42 -2.73
C LEU A 44 26.39 -9.50 -3.30
N GLN A 45 25.37 -9.68 -2.45
CA GLN A 45 23.95 -9.75 -2.81
C GLN A 45 23.60 -10.82 -3.87
N GLN A 46 24.37 -11.91 -3.94
CA GLN A 46 24.19 -12.96 -4.95
C GLN A 46 23.19 -14.06 -4.55
N ASN A 47 22.81 -14.13 -3.27
CA ASN A 47 21.94 -15.18 -2.71
C ASN A 47 20.51 -14.69 -2.37
N TRP A 48 20.10 -13.52 -2.84
CA TRP A 48 18.79 -12.94 -2.48
C TRP A 48 17.60 -13.79 -2.90
N ASP A 49 17.68 -14.47 -4.02
CA ASP A 49 16.66 -15.38 -4.56
C ASP A 49 16.45 -16.61 -3.67
N GLN A 50 17.52 -17.15 -3.09
CA GLN A 50 17.48 -18.26 -2.16
C GLN A 50 16.89 -17.84 -0.79
N VAL A 51 17.16 -16.61 -0.34
CA VAL A 51 16.68 -16.07 0.93
C VAL A 51 15.25 -15.56 0.85
N LEU A 52 14.80 -15.09 -0.33
CA LEU A 52 13.48 -14.48 -0.52
C LEU A 52 12.31 -15.35 -0.04
N PRO A 53 12.23 -16.66 -0.32
CA PRO A 53 11.13 -17.51 0.18
C PRO A 53 11.04 -17.54 1.71
N PHE A 54 12.18 -17.54 2.39
CA PHE A 54 12.25 -17.53 3.86
C PHE A 54 11.81 -16.17 4.42
N ALA A 55 12.22 -15.06 3.79
CA ALA A 55 11.79 -13.72 4.18
C ALA A 55 10.27 -13.53 4.03
N VAL A 56 9.71 -14.00 2.91
CA VAL A 56 8.25 -13.99 2.67
C VAL A 56 7.51 -14.88 3.66
N TYR A 57 8.06 -16.07 3.97
CA TYR A 57 7.49 -16.96 4.97
C TYR A 57 7.50 -16.30 6.36
N ALA A 58 8.62 -15.73 6.79
CA ALA A 58 8.74 -15.02 8.06
C ALA A 58 7.74 -13.86 8.15
N TYR A 59 7.57 -13.06 7.10
CA TYR A 59 6.59 -11.99 7.04
C TYR A 59 5.16 -12.54 7.18
N ASN A 60 4.81 -13.57 6.43
CA ASN A 60 3.46 -14.13 6.42
C ASN A 60 3.08 -14.85 7.72
N THR A 61 4.06 -15.33 8.48
CA THR A 61 3.86 -16.02 9.77
C THR A 61 3.91 -15.08 10.97
N SER A 62 4.46 -13.88 10.81
CA SER A 62 4.56 -12.88 11.87
C SER A 62 3.23 -12.17 12.12
N VAL A 63 2.93 -11.91 13.38
CA VAL A 63 1.73 -11.17 13.79
C VAL A 63 1.85 -9.70 13.35
N GLN A 64 0.85 -9.21 12.62
CA GLN A 64 0.79 -7.83 12.16
C GLN A 64 0.08 -6.95 13.20
N ALA A 65 0.66 -5.79 13.49
CA ALA A 65 0.13 -4.87 14.50
C ALA A 65 -1.29 -4.34 14.18
N SER A 66 -1.63 -4.22 12.89
CA SER A 66 -2.94 -3.72 12.45
C SER A 66 -4.06 -4.75 12.59
N THR A 67 -3.75 -6.04 12.36
CA THR A 67 -4.73 -7.13 12.39
C THR A 67 -4.70 -7.92 13.69
N ARG A 68 -3.57 -7.88 14.40
CA ARG A 68 -3.24 -8.68 15.60
C ARG A 68 -3.17 -10.19 15.34
N VAL A 69 -3.13 -10.58 14.08
CA VAL A 69 -2.90 -11.97 13.65
C VAL A 69 -1.92 -11.98 12.48
N SER A 70 -1.34 -13.14 12.19
CA SER A 70 -0.47 -13.31 11.03
C SER A 70 -1.29 -13.34 9.74
N PRO A 71 -0.74 -12.88 8.59
CA PRO A 71 -1.37 -13.04 7.29
C PRO A 71 -1.74 -14.49 6.97
N PHE A 72 -0.88 -15.43 7.35
CA PHE A 72 -1.14 -16.86 7.20
C PHE A 72 -2.41 -17.30 7.93
N ARG A 73 -2.55 -16.92 9.21
CA ARG A 73 -3.75 -17.26 9.99
C ARG A 73 -5.00 -16.59 9.45
N ALA A 74 -4.88 -15.33 9.00
CA ALA A 74 -6.00 -14.58 8.41
C ALA A 74 -6.55 -15.28 7.15
N LEU A 75 -5.67 -15.89 6.34
CA LEU A 75 -6.03 -16.56 5.09
C LEU A 75 -6.49 -18.01 5.31
N TYR A 76 -5.75 -18.76 6.11
CA TYR A 76 -5.97 -20.21 6.26
C TYR A 76 -6.77 -20.60 7.50
N GLY A 77 -7.11 -19.66 8.39
CA GLY A 77 -7.86 -19.94 9.64
C GLY A 77 -7.09 -20.76 10.68
N ARG A 78 -5.81 -21.05 10.45
CA ARG A 78 -4.93 -21.81 11.36
C ARG A 78 -3.58 -21.15 11.50
N ASP A 79 -2.88 -21.47 12.56
CA ASP A 79 -1.50 -21.00 12.75
C ASP A 79 -0.53 -21.76 11.82
N PRO A 80 0.54 -21.07 11.35
CA PRO A 80 1.58 -21.71 10.56
C PRO A 80 2.35 -22.73 11.40
N LYS A 81 2.88 -23.78 10.77
CA LYS A 81 3.84 -24.67 11.40
C LYS A 81 5.23 -24.06 11.26
N LEU A 82 5.88 -23.77 12.36
CA LEU A 82 7.25 -23.25 12.37
C LEU A 82 8.27 -24.40 12.32
N PRO A 83 9.53 -24.15 11.89
CA PRO A 83 10.57 -25.17 11.86
C PRO A 83 10.75 -25.95 13.18
N PRO A 84 10.71 -25.33 14.37
CA PRO A 84 10.75 -26.05 15.65
C PRO A 84 9.58 -27.03 15.83
N ASP A 85 8.39 -26.70 15.30
CA ASP A 85 7.20 -27.56 15.41
C ASP A 85 7.35 -28.86 14.59
N LEU A 86 8.21 -28.83 13.56
CA LEU A 86 8.47 -30.02 12.73
C LEU A 86 9.33 -31.07 13.44
N GLN A 87 10.10 -30.67 14.45
CA GLN A 87 10.90 -31.60 15.27
C GLN A 87 10.03 -32.37 16.27
N THR A 88 8.86 -31.82 16.63
CA THR A 88 7.91 -32.45 17.56
C THR A 88 6.80 -33.18 16.81
N LEU A 89 7.09 -33.85 15.70
CA LEU A 89 6.15 -34.46 14.74
C LEU A 89 5.16 -35.52 15.28
N GLN A 90 4.82 -35.49 16.54
CA GLN A 90 3.64 -36.16 17.08
C GLN A 90 2.40 -35.26 17.17
N VAL A 91 2.29 -34.24 16.31
CA VAL A 91 1.04 -33.46 16.25
C VAL A 91 -0.03 -34.34 15.60
N LYS A 92 -0.74 -35.11 16.43
CA LYS A 92 -2.01 -35.71 16.02
C LYS A 92 -2.86 -34.62 15.40
N SER A 93 -3.27 -34.80 14.15
CA SER A 93 -4.19 -33.85 13.50
C SER A 93 -5.40 -33.69 14.43
N LYS A 94 -5.72 -32.44 14.77
CA LYS A 94 -6.92 -32.11 15.56
C LYS A 94 -8.20 -32.52 14.82
N TYR A 95 -8.10 -32.68 13.53
CA TYR A 95 -9.21 -32.98 12.63
C TYR A 95 -9.01 -34.40 12.08
N ARG A 96 -10.11 -35.19 12.08
CA ARG A 96 -10.08 -36.58 11.62
C ARG A 96 -9.94 -36.66 10.11
N ASP A 97 -10.64 -35.79 9.38
CA ASP A 97 -10.66 -35.76 7.93
C ASP A 97 -10.82 -34.34 7.38
N ALA A 98 -10.88 -34.23 6.04
CA ALA A 98 -11.06 -32.95 5.36
C ALA A 98 -12.41 -32.32 5.63
N THR A 99 -13.44 -33.13 5.92
CA THR A 99 -14.81 -32.66 6.20
C THR A 99 -14.86 -31.94 7.57
N ASP A 100 -14.24 -32.54 8.59
CA ASP A 100 -14.12 -31.92 9.92
C ASP A 100 -13.39 -30.57 9.85
N TRP A 101 -12.33 -30.53 9.04
CA TRP A 101 -11.59 -29.29 8.80
C TRP A 101 -12.45 -28.24 8.10
N TRP A 102 -13.21 -28.63 7.07
CA TRP A 102 -14.10 -27.74 6.35
C TRP A 102 -15.20 -27.16 7.25
N LEU A 103 -15.86 -27.97 8.04
CA LEU A 103 -16.87 -27.54 9.02
C LEU A 103 -16.29 -26.58 10.06
N PHE A 104 -15.07 -26.86 10.53
CA PHE A 104 -14.35 -25.93 11.40
C PHE A 104 -14.12 -24.58 10.73
N LEU A 105 -13.63 -24.56 9.47
CA LEU A 105 -13.40 -23.33 8.73
C LEU A 105 -14.67 -22.53 8.52
N GLN A 106 -15.77 -23.17 8.10
CA GLN A 106 -17.05 -22.50 7.90
C GLN A 106 -17.54 -21.78 9.16
N LYS A 107 -17.32 -22.37 10.33
CA LYS A 107 -17.73 -21.78 11.59
C LYS A 107 -16.79 -20.69 12.09
N HIS A 108 -15.48 -20.90 11.99
CA HIS A 108 -14.50 -20.04 12.66
C HIS A 108 -13.94 -18.93 11.76
N LEU A 109 -13.86 -19.15 10.43
CA LEU A 109 -13.31 -18.16 9.50
C LEU A 109 -14.12 -16.86 9.47
N PRO A 110 -15.48 -16.87 9.43
CA PRO A 110 -16.25 -15.63 9.49
C PRO A 110 -16.06 -14.84 10.79
N LEU A 111 -15.94 -15.51 11.93
CA LEU A 111 -15.66 -14.86 13.22
C LEU A 111 -14.27 -14.22 13.24
N LEU A 112 -13.28 -14.92 12.69
CA LEU A 112 -11.94 -14.40 12.55
C LEU A 112 -11.92 -13.17 11.62
N GLN A 113 -12.58 -13.25 10.47
CA GLN A 113 -12.68 -12.15 9.51
C GLN A 113 -13.38 -10.93 10.12
N TYR A 114 -14.44 -11.14 10.92
CA TYR A 114 -15.10 -10.05 11.62
C TYR A 114 -14.16 -9.35 12.60
N SER A 115 -13.43 -10.10 13.43
CA SER A 115 -12.47 -9.54 14.37
C SER A 115 -11.31 -8.81 13.69
N LEU A 116 -10.82 -9.36 12.55
CA LEU A 116 -9.83 -8.72 11.69
C LEU A 116 -10.31 -7.38 11.15
N HIS A 117 -11.56 -7.34 10.66
CA HIS A 117 -12.15 -6.12 10.14
C HIS A 117 -12.25 -5.03 11.21
N GLN A 118 -12.67 -5.38 12.42
CA GLN A 118 -12.70 -4.44 13.55
C GLN A 118 -11.31 -3.90 13.90
N ASN A 119 -10.31 -4.78 14.00
CA ASN A 119 -8.93 -4.38 14.29
C ASN A 119 -8.38 -3.45 13.20
N LEU A 120 -8.65 -3.75 11.93
CA LEU A 120 -8.26 -2.89 10.80
C LEU A 120 -8.93 -1.51 10.87
N GLN A 121 -10.23 -1.45 11.19
CA GLN A 121 -10.92 -0.16 11.35
C GLN A 121 -10.31 0.69 12.47
N ILE A 122 -9.99 0.08 13.62
CA ILE A 122 -9.32 0.77 14.72
C ILE A 122 -7.94 1.29 14.29
N ALA A 123 -7.15 0.43 13.61
CA ALA A 123 -5.83 0.80 13.11
C ALA A 123 -5.90 1.94 12.08
N GLN A 124 -6.87 1.89 11.15
CA GLN A 124 -7.09 2.93 10.15
C GLN A 124 -7.53 4.26 10.80
N LYS A 125 -8.43 4.24 11.78
CA LYS A 125 -8.82 5.45 12.53
C LYS A 125 -7.63 6.09 13.22
N ARG A 126 -6.77 5.29 13.87
CA ARG A 126 -5.55 5.78 14.50
C ARG A 126 -4.55 6.35 13.49
N GLN A 127 -4.36 5.67 12.35
CA GLN A 127 -3.49 6.16 11.29
C GLN A 127 -4.01 7.46 10.70
N LYS A 128 -5.32 7.56 10.46
CA LYS A 128 -5.97 8.79 9.98
C LYS A 128 -5.75 9.93 10.97
N HIS A 129 -6.04 9.70 12.24
CA HIS A 129 -5.83 10.72 13.29
C HIS A 129 -4.39 11.25 13.30
N ASN A 130 -3.41 10.35 13.29
CA ASN A 130 -1.99 10.74 13.27
C ASN A 130 -1.59 11.45 11.97
N TYR A 131 -2.19 11.06 10.84
CA TYR A 131 -1.95 11.68 9.54
C TYR A 131 -2.53 13.09 9.46
N ASP A 132 -3.73 13.29 10.02
CA ASP A 132 -4.45 14.56 9.98
C ASP A 132 -3.88 15.58 11.00
N GLN A 133 -3.11 15.12 12.00
CA GLN A 133 -2.44 16.01 12.95
C GLN A 133 -1.43 16.92 12.23
N GLY A 134 -1.59 18.23 12.41
CA GLY A 134 -0.71 19.24 11.82
C GLY A 134 -0.91 19.52 10.34
N ARG A 135 -1.96 18.94 9.72
CA ARG A 135 -2.31 19.19 8.32
C ARG A 135 -3.54 20.06 8.21
N GLN A 136 -3.44 21.09 7.38
CA GLN A 136 -4.59 21.93 6.99
C GLN A 136 -5.14 21.42 5.66
N ALA A 137 -6.46 21.25 5.57
CA ALA A 137 -7.11 20.93 4.32
C ALA A 137 -7.10 22.16 3.40
N VAL A 138 -6.21 22.14 2.42
CA VAL A 138 -6.15 23.18 1.40
C VAL A 138 -7.14 22.86 0.30
N THR A 139 -8.09 23.76 0.04
CA THR A 139 -9.03 23.65 -1.06
C THR A 139 -8.84 24.83 -2.01
N TYR A 140 -8.73 24.52 -3.28
CA TYR A 140 -8.60 25.53 -4.33
C TYR A 140 -9.93 25.74 -5.02
N LYS A 141 -10.15 26.96 -5.52
CA LYS A 141 -11.33 27.35 -6.30
C LYS A 141 -11.05 27.23 -7.79
N ASP A 142 -12.10 27.09 -8.57
CA ASP A 142 -11.99 27.15 -10.03
C ASP A 142 -11.39 28.50 -10.45
N ARG A 143 -10.50 28.45 -11.43
CA ARG A 143 -9.70 29.57 -11.96
C ARG A 143 -8.53 30.06 -11.08
N ASP A 144 -8.29 29.46 -9.91
CA ASP A 144 -7.08 29.79 -9.14
C ASP A 144 -5.83 29.49 -9.96
N LEU A 145 -4.80 30.32 -9.81
CA LEU A 145 -3.49 30.09 -10.41
C LEU A 145 -2.61 29.33 -9.41
N VAL A 146 -2.00 28.25 -9.87
CA VAL A 146 -1.19 27.37 -9.02
C VAL A 146 0.11 27.00 -9.71
N LEU A 147 1.15 26.77 -8.92
CA LEU A 147 2.38 26.14 -9.37
C LEU A 147 2.31 24.62 -9.06
N LEU A 148 2.69 23.81 -10.03
CA LEU A 148 2.72 22.37 -9.90
C LEU A 148 4.11 21.92 -9.47
N TYR A 149 4.20 21.15 -8.38
CA TYR A 149 5.44 20.50 -7.99
C TYR A 149 5.69 19.26 -8.86
N TYR A 150 6.81 19.29 -9.59
CA TYR A 150 7.17 18.23 -10.56
C TYR A 150 8.59 17.73 -10.31
N PRO A 151 8.75 16.66 -9.49
CA PRO A 151 10.06 16.13 -9.12
C PRO A 151 10.63 15.25 -10.22
N ILE A 152 11.01 15.82 -11.38
CA ILE A 152 11.67 15.07 -12.44
C ILE A 152 13.17 15.03 -12.19
N ARG A 153 13.72 13.81 -12.27
CA ARG A 153 15.15 13.60 -12.46
C ARG A 153 15.50 13.77 -13.93
N ARG A 154 16.44 14.65 -14.22
CA ARG A 154 17.02 14.79 -15.57
C ARG A 154 18.44 14.26 -15.54
N THR A 155 18.73 13.29 -16.39
CA THR A 155 20.07 12.71 -16.53
C THR A 155 21.07 13.82 -16.87
N GLY A 156 22.18 13.89 -16.12
CA GLY A 156 23.23 14.90 -16.35
C GLY A 156 23.03 16.24 -15.64
N LEU A 157 21.91 16.44 -14.90
CA LEU A 157 21.67 17.66 -14.12
C LEU A 157 21.65 17.34 -12.62
N ASN A 158 22.12 18.31 -11.82
CA ASN A 158 22.06 18.18 -10.35
C ASN A 158 20.65 18.44 -9.86
N GLU A 159 20.08 17.46 -9.13
CA GLU A 159 18.71 17.49 -8.64
C GLU A 159 18.42 18.68 -7.68
N SER A 160 19.41 19.14 -6.94
CA SER A 160 19.26 20.25 -5.99
C SER A 160 19.12 21.60 -6.68
N LEU A 161 19.54 21.70 -7.95
CA LEU A 161 19.48 22.93 -8.75
C LEU A 161 18.29 22.97 -9.71
N LEU A 162 17.49 21.91 -9.78
CA LEU A 162 16.32 21.86 -10.65
C LEU A 162 15.16 22.68 -10.07
N HIS A 163 14.52 23.47 -10.92
CA HIS A 163 13.26 24.11 -10.57
C HIS A 163 12.16 23.05 -10.49
N ARG A 164 11.73 22.74 -9.27
CA ARG A 164 10.72 21.70 -9.00
C ARG A 164 9.29 22.19 -9.17
N TRP A 165 9.10 23.50 -9.21
CA TRP A 165 7.82 24.15 -9.38
C TRP A 165 7.68 24.65 -10.80
N ILE A 166 6.66 24.20 -11.51
CA ILE A 166 6.37 24.56 -12.88
C ILE A 166 4.98 25.18 -12.99
N GLY A 167 4.79 26.08 -13.92
CA GLY A 167 3.52 26.79 -14.15
C GLY A 167 3.76 28.24 -14.60
N PRO A 168 2.79 29.10 -14.48
CA PRO A 168 1.52 28.92 -13.76
C PRO A 168 0.49 28.04 -14.48
N TYR A 169 -0.28 27.31 -13.71
CA TYR A 169 -1.44 26.54 -14.17
C TYR A 169 -2.73 27.16 -13.62
N ARG A 170 -3.80 27.08 -14.41
CA ARG A 170 -5.15 27.47 -14.00
C ARG A 170 -5.97 26.23 -13.63
N ILE A 171 -6.69 26.27 -12.53
CA ILE A 171 -7.62 25.22 -12.14
C ILE A 171 -8.87 25.32 -13.01
N LEU A 172 -9.17 24.23 -13.73
CA LEU A 172 -10.39 24.13 -14.53
C LEU A 172 -11.57 23.66 -13.69
N ASN A 173 -11.40 22.53 -13.04
CA ASN A 173 -12.42 21.94 -12.18
C ASN A 173 -11.83 20.93 -11.19
N ARG A 174 -12.59 20.70 -10.12
CA ARG A 174 -12.29 19.64 -9.14
C ARG A 174 -12.90 18.32 -9.61
N ILE A 175 -12.09 17.27 -9.73
CA ILE A 175 -12.55 15.92 -10.16
C ILE A 175 -12.92 15.08 -8.95
N ARG A 176 -12.09 15.13 -7.88
CA ARG A 176 -12.28 14.40 -6.61
C ARG A 176 -11.88 15.30 -5.45
N THR A 177 -12.08 14.81 -4.22
CA THR A 177 -11.77 15.56 -2.99
C THR A 177 -10.38 16.22 -3.02
N ASN A 178 -9.37 15.54 -3.57
CA ASN A 178 -7.99 16.03 -3.64
C ASN A 178 -7.42 15.98 -5.06
N THR A 179 -8.24 15.97 -6.10
CA THR A 179 -7.78 15.86 -7.49
C THR A 179 -8.39 16.97 -8.31
N TYR A 180 -7.52 17.73 -8.97
CA TYR A 180 -7.91 18.88 -9.81
C TYR A 180 -7.43 18.69 -11.24
N ARG A 181 -8.20 19.21 -12.18
CA ARG A 181 -7.80 19.34 -13.58
C ARG A 181 -7.22 20.73 -13.77
N LEU A 182 -6.01 20.77 -14.32
CA LEU A 182 -5.22 21.99 -14.52
C LEU A 182 -4.99 22.23 -16.00
N GLU A 183 -4.97 23.50 -16.39
CA GLU A 183 -4.57 23.97 -17.73
C GLU A 183 -3.34 24.86 -17.60
N HIS A 184 -2.32 24.60 -18.39
CA HIS A 184 -1.12 25.45 -18.44
C HIS A 184 -1.45 26.73 -19.16
N THR A 185 -1.17 27.88 -18.53
CA THR A 185 -1.59 29.22 -19.04
C THR A 185 -0.92 29.62 -20.35
N SER A 186 0.29 29.13 -20.65
CA SER A 186 1.02 29.54 -21.87
C SER A 186 0.76 28.64 -23.08
N ASN A 187 0.54 27.34 -22.88
CA ASN A 187 0.41 26.38 -23.99
C ASN A 187 -0.92 25.64 -24.03
N GLY A 188 -1.84 25.91 -23.10
CA GLY A 188 -3.16 25.28 -23.02
C GLY A 188 -3.15 23.77 -22.72
N SER A 189 -1.99 23.19 -22.37
CA SER A 189 -1.92 21.77 -22.07
C SER A 189 -2.68 21.43 -20.80
N ILE A 190 -3.53 20.39 -20.86
CA ILE A 190 -4.35 19.96 -19.75
C ILE A 190 -3.66 18.80 -19.03
N THR A 191 -3.54 18.92 -17.71
CA THR A 191 -3.02 17.85 -16.85
C THR A 191 -3.92 17.65 -15.63
N THR A 192 -3.78 16.50 -14.98
CA THR A 192 -4.53 16.16 -13.76
C THR A 192 -3.54 15.95 -12.63
N THR A 193 -3.76 16.60 -11.50
CA THR A 193 -2.90 16.48 -10.32
C THR A 193 -3.71 16.32 -9.04
N HIS A 194 -3.06 15.80 -8.00
CA HIS A 194 -3.60 15.77 -6.64
C HIS A 194 -3.16 17.04 -5.88
N SER A 195 -4.09 17.63 -5.13
CA SER A 195 -3.75 18.60 -4.10
C SER A 195 -3.18 17.87 -2.88
N ALA A 196 -1.99 17.29 -3.00
CA ALA A 196 -1.25 17.01 -1.80
C ALA A 196 -0.62 18.32 -1.32
N GLU A 197 -0.51 18.53 -0.03
CA GLU A 197 -0.04 19.73 0.65
C GLU A 197 1.32 20.29 0.17
N SER A 198 2.00 19.57 -0.71
CA SER A 198 3.28 19.91 -1.30
C SER A 198 3.29 20.03 -2.82
N GLN A 199 2.14 19.92 -3.49
CA GLN A 199 2.11 19.84 -4.97
C GLN A 199 1.49 21.05 -5.67
N CYS A 200 0.86 21.96 -4.94
CA CYS A 200 0.36 23.22 -5.50
C CYS A 200 0.66 24.37 -4.53
N LEU A 201 1.27 25.44 -5.04
CA LEU A 201 1.37 26.74 -4.38
C LEU A 201 0.47 27.71 -5.13
N VAL A 202 -0.35 28.46 -4.41
CA VAL A 202 -1.11 29.58 -4.98
C VAL A 202 -0.10 30.67 -5.36
N ALA A 203 -0.14 31.09 -6.61
CA ALA A 203 0.72 32.17 -7.12
C ALA A 203 0.16 33.55 -6.75
#